data_ab2a12b17023ebba765762469c8408a3
#
_entry.id   ab2a12b17023ebba765762469c8408a3
#
_cell.length_a   1.000
_cell.length_b   1.000
_cell.length_c   1.000
_cell.angle_alpha   90.00
_cell.angle_beta   90.00
_cell.angle_gamma   90.00
#
_symmetry.space_group_name_H-M   'P 1'
#
loop_
_entity.id
_entity.type
_entity.pdbx_description
1 polymer ?
#
loop_
_entity_poly.entity_id
_entity_poly.type
_entity_poly.pdbx_seq_one_letter_code
_entity_poly.pdbx_strand_id
1 'polypeptide(L)'
;TIGRDILSAEPAVKMIWANGTNPVNQSPDSHLVARAFRSIPFKVVVDAFMTDTAELADLILPCTLNLEQENLNPSYFHDFINYARPAFTPPAGARSDHWILTQVGQRLNPPINLPPMQELIAASLPSAEGVGLEELRRTGYMQIKRPAVSFEGLRFAHPDGCYRFPEELHSDPPAPDGYPLRLLSLIRSEATHSQRLPDDHINPPNLDLSADSPG
;
A
#
# COMPACT_ATOMS: atom_id res chain seq x y z
N THR A 1 15.87 2.91 7.86
CA THR A 1 15.17 3.17 6.57
C THR A 1 15.41 2.00 5.63
N ILE A 2 14.44 1.67 4.78
CA ILE A 2 14.52 0.52 3.87
C ILE A 2 15.83 0.47 3.08
N GLY A 3 16.34 1.61 2.61
CA GLY A 3 17.60 1.66 1.89
C GLY A 3 18.81 1.26 2.72
N ARG A 4 18.89 1.71 3.99
CA ARG A 4 19.97 1.29 4.92
C ARG A 4 19.84 -0.18 5.28
N ASP A 5 18.64 -0.61 5.59
CA ASP A 5 18.36 -1.99 6.04
C ASP A 5 18.74 -3.00 4.96
N ILE A 6 18.43 -2.72 3.69
CA ILE A 6 18.86 -3.55 2.56
C ILE A 6 20.40 -3.58 2.44
N LEU A 7 21.05 -2.42 2.51
CA LEU A 7 22.51 -2.34 2.32
C LEU A 7 23.34 -2.94 3.47
N SER A 8 22.75 -2.99 4.67
CA SER A 8 23.40 -3.56 5.87
C SER A 8 22.91 -4.95 6.23
N ALA A 9 22.05 -5.56 5.42
CA ALA A 9 21.47 -6.88 5.73
C ALA A 9 22.53 -7.99 5.72
N GLU A 10 22.54 -8.80 6.78
CA GLU A 10 23.35 -10.00 6.91
C GLU A 10 22.45 -11.21 7.22
N PRO A 11 22.31 -12.17 6.32
CA PRO A 11 22.95 -12.24 4.99
C PRO A 11 22.41 -11.20 4.01
N ALA A 12 23.18 -10.83 3.00
CA ALA A 12 22.78 -9.85 1.99
C ALA A 12 21.48 -10.24 1.27
N VAL A 13 20.64 -9.25 0.97
CA VAL A 13 19.39 -9.45 0.25
C VAL A 13 19.69 -9.91 -1.19
N LYS A 14 19.17 -11.07 -1.57
CA LYS A 14 19.40 -11.67 -2.89
C LYS A 14 18.25 -11.42 -3.87
N MET A 15 17.05 -11.19 -3.34
CA MET A 15 15.86 -10.95 -4.12
C MET A 15 14.93 -9.99 -3.38
N ILE A 16 14.23 -9.14 -4.12
CA ILE A 16 13.10 -8.36 -3.64
C ILE A 16 11.89 -8.57 -4.53
N TRP A 17 10.72 -8.62 -3.91
CA TRP A 17 9.42 -8.62 -4.57
C TRP A 17 8.65 -7.41 -4.09
N ALA A 18 8.42 -6.43 -4.96
CA ALA A 18 7.60 -5.26 -4.69
C ALA A 18 6.26 -5.39 -5.41
N ASN A 19 5.17 -5.38 -4.66
CA ASN A 19 3.81 -5.56 -5.19
C ASN A 19 2.91 -4.42 -4.74
N GLY A 20 2.38 -3.66 -5.70
CA GLY A 20 1.50 -2.52 -5.43
C GLY A 20 2.14 -1.46 -4.53
N THR A 21 3.44 -1.27 -4.65
CA THR A 21 4.21 -0.31 -3.85
C THR A 21 5.37 0.27 -4.66
N ASN A 22 5.68 1.54 -4.41
CA ASN A 22 6.77 2.25 -5.08
C ASN A 22 7.82 2.76 -4.07
N PRO A 23 8.61 1.85 -3.44
CA PRO A 23 9.54 2.21 -2.37
C PRO A 23 10.55 3.28 -2.74
N VAL A 24 11.00 3.34 -3.99
CA VAL A 24 11.97 4.33 -4.46
C VAL A 24 11.40 5.74 -4.36
N ASN A 25 10.10 5.91 -4.60
CA ASN A 25 9.41 7.19 -4.48
C ASN A 25 8.84 7.44 -3.07
N GLN A 26 8.30 6.39 -2.43
CA GLN A 26 7.58 6.50 -1.16
C GLN A 26 8.48 6.65 0.05
N SER A 27 9.69 6.11 -0.01
CA SER A 27 10.56 6.06 1.17
C SER A 27 11.47 7.29 1.26
N PRO A 28 11.80 7.75 2.49
CA PRO A 28 12.78 8.80 2.68
C PRO A 28 14.15 8.45 2.05
N ASP A 29 14.85 9.45 1.51
CA ASP A 29 16.14 9.30 0.83
C ASP A 29 16.04 8.38 -0.41
N SER A 30 15.31 8.83 -1.41
CA SER A 30 15.08 8.09 -2.66
C SER A 30 16.36 7.66 -3.35
N HIS A 31 17.43 8.47 -3.29
CA HIS A 31 18.73 8.10 -3.84
C HIS A 31 19.36 6.90 -3.14
N LEU A 32 19.28 6.86 -1.80
CA LEU A 32 19.75 5.73 -1.01
C LEU A 32 18.94 4.47 -1.31
N VAL A 33 17.60 4.61 -1.41
CA VAL A 33 16.70 3.50 -1.74
C VAL A 33 16.99 2.96 -3.13
N ALA A 34 17.11 3.83 -4.13
CA ALA A 34 17.45 3.41 -5.50
C ALA A 34 18.81 2.72 -5.57
N ARG A 35 19.82 3.20 -4.83
CA ARG A 35 21.12 2.55 -4.72
C ARG A 35 21.01 1.17 -4.08
N ALA A 36 20.23 1.05 -3.01
CA ALA A 36 19.99 -0.22 -2.35
C ALA A 36 19.28 -1.23 -3.29
N PHE A 37 18.26 -0.79 -4.00
CA PHE A 37 17.58 -1.64 -4.99
C PHE A 37 18.53 -2.11 -6.09
N ARG A 38 19.37 -1.23 -6.63
CA ARG A 38 20.39 -1.61 -7.65
C ARG A 38 21.39 -2.65 -7.15
N SER A 39 21.65 -2.71 -5.84
CA SER A 39 22.57 -3.71 -5.25
C SER A 39 21.96 -5.11 -5.14
N ILE A 40 20.61 -5.24 -5.24
CA ILE A 40 19.93 -6.54 -5.14
C ILE A 40 20.06 -7.28 -6.46
N PRO A 41 20.53 -8.54 -6.46
CA PRO A 41 20.76 -9.31 -7.70
C PRO A 41 19.50 -9.57 -8.53
N PHE A 42 18.33 -9.73 -7.89
CA PHE A 42 17.08 -10.02 -8.61
C PHE A 42 15.91 -9.25 -8.01
N LYS A 43 15.23 -8.48 -8.85
CA LYS A 43 14.13 -7.60 -8.46
C LYS A 43 12.90 -7.87 -9.31
N VAL A 44 11.80 -8.23 -8.64
CA VAL A 44 10.48 -8.41 -9.26
C VAL A 44 9.57 -7.29 -8.81
N VAL A 45 8.91 -6.64 -9.74
CA VAL A 45 7.91 -5.62 -9.47
C VAL A 45 6.59 -6.02 -10.10
N VAL A 46 5.52 -6.00 -9.30
CA VAL A 46 4.15 -6.21 -9.74
C VAL A 46 3.44 -4.86 -9.63
N ASP A 47 3.16 -4.25 -10.76
CA ASP A 47 2.54 -2.92 -10.81
C ASP A 47 1.74 -2.76 -12.11
N ALA A 48 0.77 -1.86 -12.10
CA ALA A 48 0.00 -1.47 -13.29
C ALA A 48 0.70 -0.36 -14.09
N PHE A 49 1.68 0.32 -13.49
CA PHE A 49 2.37 1.46 -14.06
C PHE A 49 3.89 1.28 -14.01
N MET A 50 4.57 1.97 -14.93
CA MET A 50 6.03 2.04 -14.95
C MET A 50 6.49 3.10 -13.95
N THR A 51 6.63 2.68 -12.69
CA THR A 51 7.04 3.51 -11.55
C THR A 51 8.58 3.58 -11.44
N ASP A 52 9.10 4.54 -10.63
CA ASP A 52 10.55 4.62 -10.32
C ASP A 52 11.12 3.29 -9.81
N THR A 53 10.33 2.53 -9.06
CA THR A 53 10.71 1.19 -8.59
C THR A 53 10.69 0.17 -9.71
N ALA A 54 9.68 0.24 -10.60
CA ALA A 54 9.57 -0.66 -11.75
C ALA A 54 10.70 -0.46 -12.74
N GLU A 55 11.20 0.76 -12.94
CA GLU A 55 12.37 1.04 -13.79
C GLU A 55 13.66 0.36 -13.32
N LEU A 56 13.74 0.02 -12.03
CA LEU A 56 14.90 -0.71 -11.48
C LEU A 56 14.73 -2.22 -11.47
N ALA A 57 13.57 -2.73 -11.89
CA ALA A 57 13.25 -4.15 -11.85
C ALA A 57 13.98 -4.95 -12.94
N ASP A 58 14.27 -6.23 -12.64
CA ASP A 58 14.75 -7.20 -13.63
C ASP A 58 13.57 -7.93 -14.28
N LEU A 59 12.42 -8.00 -13.58
CA LEU A 59 11.18 -8.59 -14.06
C LEU A 59 10.00 -7.74 -13.61
N ILE A 60 9.15 -7.35 -14.58
CA ILE A 60 7.91 -6.64 -14.32
C ILE A 60 6.73 -7.54 -14.68
N LEU A 61 5.79 -7.67 -13.75
CA LEU A 61 4.55 -8.42 -13.92
C LEU A 61 3.38 -7.44 -13.91
N PRO A 62 2.74 -7.17 -15.07
CA PRO A 62 1.62 -6.23 -15.13
C PRO A 62 0.42 -6.73 -14.33
N CYS A 63 -0.07 -5.91 -13.40
CA CYS A 63 -1.27 -6.24 -12.62
C CYS A 63 -2.50 -5.46 -13.09
N THR A 64 -3.68 -5.96 -12.69
CA THR A 64 -4.97 -5.31 -12.96
C THR A 64 -5.23 -4.16 -12.00
N LEU A 65 -5.98 -3.15 -12.46
CA LEU A 65 -6.50 -2.07 -11.63
C LEU A 65 -7.78 -2.51 -10.89
N ASN A 66 -8.17 -1.73 -9.86
CA ASN A 66 -9.37 -2.01 -9.06
C ASN A 66 -10.66 -2.15 -9.89
N LEU A 67 -10.79 -1.39 -10.97
CA LEU A 67 -11.98 -1.44 -11.85
C LEU A 67 -11.91 -2.55 -12.90
N GLU A 68 -10.83 -3.30 -12.95
CA GLU A 68 -10.61 -4.41 -13.89
C GLU A 68 -10.77 -5.78 -13.24
N GLN A 69 -11.06 -5.83 -11.95
CA GLN A 69 -11.24 -7.07 -11.18
C GLN A 69 -12.35 -6.96 -10.13
N GLU A 70 -12.81 -8.11 -9.64
CA GLU A 70 -13.71 -8.19 -8.50
C GLU A 70 -12.98 -7.74 -7.22
N ASN A 71 -13.62 -6.89 -6.42
CA ASN A 71 -13.01 -6.36 -5.21
C ASN A 71 -14.03 -6.00 -4.12
N LEU A 72 -13.56 -5.90 -2.86
CA LEU A 72 -14.29 -5.30 -1.76
C LEU A 72 -13.64 -3.96 -1.41
N ASN A 73 -14.45 -2.91 -1.35
CA ASN A 73 -14.00 -1.57 -1.02
C ASN A 73 -14.62 -1.12 0.32
N PRO A 74 -13.95 -1.35 1.44
CA PRO A 74 -14.30 -0.72 2.72
C PRO A 74 -13.90 0.76 2.72
N SER A 75 -14.39 1.52 3.69
CA SER A 75 -14.03 2.93 3.83
C SER A 75 -13.64 3.26 5.27
N TYR A 76 -12.77 4.26 5.43
CA TYR A 76 -12.50 4.90 6.71
C TYR A 76 -13.56 5.94 7.09
N PHE A 77 -14.33 6.44 6.14
CA PHE A 77 -15.25 7.57 6.31
C PHE A 77 -16.71 7.14 6.51
N HIS A 78 -17.03 5.89 6.25
CA HIS A 78 -18.38 5.37 6.42
C HIS A 78 -18.39 3.86 6.70
N ASP A 79 -19.52 3.35 7.18
CA ASP A 79 -19.70 1.96 7.59
C ASP A 79 -20.20 1.05 6.46
N PHE A 80 -19.98 1.41 5.21
CA PHE A 80 -20.34 0.58 4.08
C PHE A 80 -19.14 -0.17 3.51
N ILE A 81 -19.35 -1.43 3.18
CA ILE A 81 -18.47 -2.21 2.30
C ILE A 81 -19.16 -2.29 0.94
N ASN A 82 -18.50 -1.82 -0.09
CA ASN A 82 -18.99 -1.92 -1.46
C ASN A 82 -18.35 -3.11 -2.17
N TYR A 83 -19.17 -3.83 -2.93
CA TYR A 83 -18.72 -4.87 -3.83
C TYR A 83 -18.53 -4.26 -5.23
N ALA A 84 -17.31 -4.24 -5.70
CA ALA A 84 -16.97 -3.78 -7.03
C ALA A 84 -16.94 -4.96 -8.01
N ARG A 85 -17.70 -4.83 -9.11
CA ARG A 85 -17.57 -5.71 -10.27
C ARG A 85 -16.59 -5.12 -11.26
N PRO A 86 -15.91 -5.94 -12.06
CA PRO A 86 -15.11 -5.42 -13.16
C PRO A 86 -15.96 -4.51 -14.06
N ALA A 87 -15.53 -3.26 -14.22
CA ALA A 87 -16.14 -2.28 -15.12
C ALA A 87 -15.42 -2.24 -16.48
N PHE A 88 -14.16 -2.65 -16.50
CA PHE A 88 -13.32 -2.67 -17.69
C PHE A 88 -12.65 -4.03 -17.86
N THR A 89 -12.39 -4.38 -19.12
CA THR A 89 -11.53 -5.52 -19.44
C THR A 89 -10.08 -5.10 -19.28
N PRO A 90 -9.26 -5.85 -18.52
CA PRO A 90 -7.87 -5.51 -18.35
C PRO A 90 -7.10 -5.59 -19.67
N PRO A 91 -6.01 -4.83 -19.83
CA PRO A 91 -5.11 -4.95 -20.96
C PRO A 91 -4.59 -6.38 -21.13
N ALA A 92 -4.29 -6.75 -22.39
CA ALA A 92 -3.73 -8.05 -22.68
C ALA A 92 -2.41 -8.27 -21.92
N GLY A 93 -2.33 -9.37 -21.17
CA GLY A 93 -1.14 -9.69 -20.35
C GLY A 93 -1.26 -9.31 -18.89
N ALA A 94 -2.07 -8.29 -18.53
CA ALA A 94 -2.32 -7.98 -17.12
C ALA A 94 -3.09 -9.10 -16.41
N ARG A 95 -2.72 -9.37 -15.16
CA ARG A 95 -3.34 -10.39 -14.30
C ARG A 95 -3.54 -9.84 -12.90
N SER A 96 -4.55 -10.35 -12.18
CA SER A 96 -4.74 -9.95 -10.78
C SER A 96 -3.56 -10.41 -9.92
N ASP A 97 -3.27 -9.65 -8.87
CA ASP A 97 -2.25 -10.02 -7.87
C ASP A 97 -2.47 -11.42 -7.33
N HIS A 98 -3.73 -11.77 -7.04
CA HIS A 98 -4.09 -13.10 -6.58
C HIS A 98 -3.71 -14.19 -7.60
N TRP A 99 -3.98 -13.96 -8.90
CA TRP A 99 -3.58 -14.92 -9.93
C TRP A 99 -2.05 -15.06 -10.02
N ILE A 100 -1.33 -13.93 -10.02
CA ILE A 100 0.14 -13.91 -10.07
C ILE A 100 0.72 -14.69 -8.89
N LEU A 101 0.28 -14.36 -7.66
CA LEU A 101 0.76 -15.03 -6.44
C LEU A 101 0.40 -16.53 -6.41
N THR A 102 -0.80 -16.88 -6.90
CA THR A 102 -1.20 -18.30 -7.02
C THR A 102 -0.27 -19.06 -7.97
N GLN A 103 0.03 -18.48 -9.15
CA GLN A 103 0.91 -19.11 -10.13
C GLN A 103 2.34 -19.27 -9.61
N VAL A 104 2.85 -18.29 -8.89
CA VAL A 104 4.19 -18.37 -8.26
C VAL A 104 4.18 -19.37 -7.11
N GLY A 105 3.19 -19.29 -6.21
CA GLY A 105 3.08 -20.16 -5.04
C GLY A 105 3.06 -21.64 -5.40
N GLN A 106 2.28 -22.00 -6.42
CA GLN A 106 2.19 -23.40 -6.91
C GLN A 106 3.51 -23.94 -7.46
N ARG A 107 4.45 -23.07 -7.87
CA ARG A 107 5.76 -23.45 -8.42
C ARG A 107 6.88 -23.45 -7.39
N LEU A 108 6.59 -23.05 -6.16
CA LEU A 108 7.57 -23.12 -5.06
C LEU A 108 7.77 -24.55 -4.58
N ASN A 109 8.83 -24.78 -3.87
CA ASN A 109 9.12 -26.06 -3.23
C ASN A 109 9.41 -25.85 -1.73
N PRO A 110 8.51 -26.26 -0.81
CA PRO A 110 7.18 -26.85 -1.08
C PRO A 110 6.20 -25.83 -1.70
N PRO A 111 5.19 -26.30 -2.43
CA PRO A 111 4.21 -25.41 -3.05
C PRO A 111 3.32 -24.72 -2.01
N ILE A 112 2.97 -23.48 -2.28
CA ILE A 112 1.99 -22.70 -1.50
C ILE A 112 0.71 -22.58 -2.32
N ASN A 113 -0.38 -23.12 -1.80
CA ASN A 113 -1.69 -23.04 -2.43
C ASN A 113 -2.52 -21.94 -1.78
N LEU A 114 -2.86 -20.91 -2.54
CA LEU A 114 -3.78 -19.87 -2.11
C LEU A 114 -5.23 -20.33 -2.32
N PRO A 115 -6.15 -20.01 -1.39
CA PRO A 115 -7.58 -20.23 -1.61
C PRO A 115 -8.08 -19.46 -2.84
N PRO A 116 -9.15 -19.93 -3.49
CA PRO A 116 -9.81 -19.17 -4.54
C PRO A 116 -10.20 -17.76 -4.07
N MET A 117 -10.15 -16.76 -4.96
CA MET A 117 -10.48 -15.38 -4.62
C MET A 117 -11.85 -15.23 -3.96
N GLN A 118 -12.84 -15.99 -4.40
CA GLN A 118 -14.19 -15.95 -3.83
C GLN A 118 -14.24 -16.41 -2.37
N GLU A 119 -13.43 -17.39 -2.00
CA GLU A 119 -13.29 -17.83 -0.61
C GLU A 119 -12.61 -16.77 0.25
N LEU A 120 -11.57 -16.09 -0.29
CA LEU A 120 -10.91 -14.99 0.40
C LEU A 120 -11.86 -13.81 0.62
N ILE A 121 -12.64 -13.44 -0.41
CA ILE A 121 -13.65 -12.40 -0.29
C ILE A 121 -14.70 -12.80 0.75
N ALA A 122 -15.23 -14.01 0.69
CA ALA A 122 -16.22 -14.47 1.66
C ALA A 122 -15.67 -14.48 3.10
N ALA A 123 -14.42 -14.91 3.29
CA ALA A 123 -13.76 -14.92 4.58
C ALA A 123 -13.45 -13.51 5.13
N SER A 124 -13.36 -12.51 4.25
CA SER A 124 -13.14 -11.11 4.62
C SER A 124 -14.41 -10.38 5.06
N LEU A 125 -15.58 -10.98 4.84
CA LEU A 125 -16.85 -10.39 5.27
C LEU A 125 -17.04 -10.55 6.79
N PRO A 126 -17.60 -9.52 7.47
CA PRO A 126 -17.89 -9.62 8.88
C PRO A 126 -18.93 -10.73 9.16
N SER A 127 -18.53 -11.78 9.85
CA SER A 127 -19.39 -12.92 10.19
C SER A 127 -20.59 -12.53 11.05
N ALA A 128 -20.47 -11.45 11.81
CA ALA A 128 -21.50 -10.97 12.72
C ALA A 128 -22.73 -10.36 12.02
N GLU A 129 -22.61 -9.99 10.76
CA GLU A 129 -23.69 -9.30 10.02
C GLU A 129 -24.61 -10.26 9.26
N GLY A 130 -24.24 -11.54 9.15
CA GLY A 130 -25.07 -12.55 8.46
C GLY A 130 -25.25 -12.35 6.96
N VAL A 131 -24.55 -11.38 6.36
CA VAL A 131 -24.62 -11.11 4.92
C VAL A 131 -23.59 -11.96 4.20
N GLY A 132 -24.06 -12.87 3.36
CA GLY A 132 -23.21 -13.71 2.52
C GLY A 132 -22.75 -12.98 1.24
N LEU A 133 -21.74 -13.55 0.60
CA LEU A 133 -21.18 -13.01 -0.65
C LEU A 133 -22.24 -12.86 -1.76
N GLU A 134 -23.14 -13.80 -1.89
CA GLU A 134 -24.20 -13.75 -2.91
C GLU A 134 -25.16 -12.58 -2.70
N GLU A 135 -25.53 -12.31 -1.45
CA GLU A 135 -26.38 -11.16 -1.13
C GLU A 135 -25.61 -9.84 -1.40
N LEU A 136 -24.34 -9.78 -1.02
CA LEU A 136 -23.49 -8.62 -1.31
C LEU A 136 -23.32 -8.39 -2.81
N ARG A 137 -23.17 -9.45 -3.60
CA ARG A 137 -23.15 -9.37 -5.07
C ARG A 137 -24.45 -8.85 -5.66
N ARG A 138 -25.58 -9.21 -5.05
CA ARG A 138 -26.90 -8.77 -5.49
C ARG A 138 -27.17 -7.32 -5.16
N THR A 139 -26.85 -6.89 -3.95
CA THR A 139 -27.10 -5.53 -3.44
C THR A 139 -26.03 -4.52 -3.85
N GLY A 140 -24.80 -4.99 -4.08
CA GLY A 140 -23.64 -4.15 -4.38
C GLY A 140 -22.99 -3.51 -3.16
N TYR A 141 -23.61 -3.59 -1.98
CA TYR A 141 -23.06 -3.06 -0.74
C TYR A 141 -23.68 -3.73 0.48
N MET A 142 -22.98 -3.61 1.61
CA MET A 142 -23.51 -3.91 2.93
C MET A 142 -23.11 -2.82 3.92
N GLN A 143 -23.92 -2.61 4.94
CA GLN A 143 -23.57 -1.72 6.04
C GLN A 143 -23.08 -2.53 7.24
N ILE A 144 -21.93 -2.17 7.77
CA ILE A 144 -21.38 -2.75 9.00
C ILE A 144 -21.96 -1.98 10.19
N LYS A 145 -22.47 -2.69 11.19
CA LYS A 145 -22.87 -2.07 12.44
C LYS A 145 -21.65 -1.80 13.31
N ARG A 146 -21.35 -0.54 13.53
CA ARG A 146 -20.30 -0.09 14.44
C ARG A 146 -20.89 0.82 15.51
N PRO A 147 -20.28 0.91 16.71
CA PRO A 147 -20.60 1.96 17.66
C PRO A 147 -20.42 3.33 17.00
N ALA A 148 -21.35 4.26 17.24
CA ALA A 148 -21.29 5.62 16.70
C ALA A 148 -20.02 6.38 17.16
N VAL A 149 -19.51 6.01 18.34
CA VAL A 149 -18.27 6.56 18.88
C VAL A 149 -17.28 5.41 19.08
N SER A 150 -16.11 5.53 18.45
CA SER A 150 -15.03 4.56 18.65
C SER A 150 -14.61 4.55 20.13
N PHE A 151 -14.38 3.35 20.66
CA PHE A 151 -13.99 3.16 22.07
C PHE A 151 -14.97 3.77 23.08
N GLU A 152 -16.27 3.74 22.77
CA GLU A 152 -17.31 4.20 23.69
C GLU A 152 -17.15 3.57 25.08
N GLY A 153 -17.25 4.40 26.13
CA GLY A 153 -16.97 3.98 27.49
C GLY A 153 -15.49 3.74 27.80
N LEU A 154 -14.56 4.23 26.96
CA LEU A 154 -13.10 4.10 27.11
C LEU A 154 -12.64 2.63 27.26
N ARG A 155 -13.29 1.72 26.55
CA ARG A 155 -12.91 0.31 26.54
C ARG A 155 -12.06 -0.01 25.31
N PHE A 156 -10.88 -0.56 25.56
CA PHE A 156 -9.90 -0.91 24.55
C PHE A 156 -9.73 -2.43 24.46
N ALA A 157 -9.19 -2.91 23.34
CA ALA A 157 -9.02 -4.34 23.07
C ALA A 157 -7.83 -4.97 23.82
N HIS A 158 -7.71 -4.67 25.10
CA HIS A 158 -6.76 -5.31 26.03
C HIS A 158 -7.52 -6.10 27.10
N PRO A 159 -6.91 -7.11 27.73
CA PRO A 159 -7.58 -7.93 28.74
C PRO A 159 -8.17 -7.14 29.89
N ASP A 160 -7.56 -6.01 30.27
CA ASP A 160 -8.03 -5.10 31.31
C ASP A 160 -8.93 -3.96 30.77
N GLY A 161 -9.14 -3.91 29.44
CA GLY A 161 -9.93 -2.87 28.79
C GLY A 161 -9.28 -1.50 28.74
N CYS A 162 -8.04 -1.34 29.19
CA CYS A 162 -7.35 -0.06 29.28
C CYS A 162 -6.53 0.29 28.02
N TYR A 163 -6.39 1.59 27.73
CA TYR A 163 -5.46 2.07 26.74
C TYR A 163 -4.01 1.91 27.23
N ARG A 164 -3.11 1.52 26.33
CA ARG A 164 -1.68 1.43 26.62
C ARG A 164 -0.97 2.67 26.07
N PHE A 165 -0.57 3.55 26.97
CA PHE A 165 0.30 4.66 26.57
C PHE A 165 1.72 4.15 26.31
N PRO A 166 2.46 4.79 25.39
CA PRO A 166 3.89 4.55 25.26
C PRO A 166 4.60 4.83 26.59
N GLU A 167 5.50 3.96 27.00
CA GLU A 167 6.27 4.14 28.24
C GLU A 167 7.25 5.30 28.12
N GLU A 168 7.77 5.54 26.90
CA GLU A 168 8.69 6.62 26.60
C GLU A 168 8.17 7.46 25.41
N LEU A 169 8.23 8.76 25.55
CA LEU A 169 7.96 9.71 24.47
C LEU A 169 9.30 10.25 23.97
N HIS A 170 9.62 9.92 22.74
CA HIS A 170 10.82 10.47 22.10
C HIS A 170 10.46 11.79 21.41
N SER A 171 11.19 12.86 21.76
CA SER A 171 11.12 14.09 20.98
C SER A 171 11.83 13.90 19.64
N ASP A 172 11.38 14.63 18.62
CA ASP A 172 12.12 14.68 17.36
C ASP A 172 13.56 15.11 17.60
N PRO A 173 14.52 14.50 16.91
CA PRO A 173 15.91 14.95 16.99
C PRO A 173 15.99 16.42 16.53
N PRO A 174 16.96 17.18 17.06
CA PRO A 174 17.21 18.54 16.58
C PRO A 174 17.49 18.52 15.07
N ALA A 175 17.17 19.63 14.39
CA ALA A 175 17.51 19.77 12.98
C ALA A 175 19.04 19.62 12.80
N PRO A 176 19.52 18.87 11.80
CA PRO A 176 20.94 18.78 11.52
C PRO A 176 21.54 20.15 11.17
N ASP A 177 22.81 20.33 11.50
CA ASP A 177 23.53 21.57 11.15
C ASP A 177 23.45 21.83 9.63
N GLY A 178 23.17 23.06 9.26
CA GLY A 178 22.99 23.48 7.86
C GLY A 178 21.59 23.24 7.28
N TYR A 179 20.66 22.63 8.03
CA TYR A 179 19.27 22.37 7.63
C TYR A 179 18.29 22.96 8.65
N PRO A 180 18.15 24.28 8.74
CA PRO A 180 17.34 24.92 9.78
C PRO A 180 15.82 24.75 9.59
N LEU A 181 15.39 24.32 8.39
CA LEU A 181 13.98 24.16 8.06
C LEU A 181 13.53 22.70 8.24
N ARG A 182 12.31 22.52 8.72
CA ARG A 182 11.63 21.22 8.74
C ARG A 182 10.74 21.12 7.52
N LEU A 183 10.90 20.04 6.74
CA LEU A 183 10.02 19.76 5.61
C LEU A 183 8.74 19.12 6.14
N LEU A 184 7.61 19.75 5.85
CA LEU A 184 6.28 19.16 6.03
C LEU A 184 5.75 18.73 4.65
N SER A 185 5.56 17.43 4.46
CA SER A 185 4.96 16.92 3.23
C SER A 185 3.43 16.95 3.33
N LEU A 186 2.79 17.56 2.35
CA LEU A 186 1.33 17.63 2.25
C LEU A 186 0.82 16.76 1.10
N ILE A 187 -0.35 16.16 1.31
CA ILE A 187 -1.07 15.45 0.24
C ILE A 187 -1.70 16.49 -0.67
N ARG A 188 -1.50 16.33 -1.98
CA ARG A 188 -2.13 17.17 -3.01
C ARG A 188 -3.17 16.35 -3.78
N SER A 189 -4.21 17.02 -4.29
CA SER A 189 -5.24 16.39 -5.10
C SER A 189 -4.70 15.79 -6.40
N GLU A 190 -3.68 16.43 -6.98
CA GLU A 190 -3.06 16.06 -8.25
C GLU A 190 -2.04 14.92 -8.11
N ALA A 191 -1.63 14.59 -6.90
CA ALA A 191 -0.60 13.59 -6.64
C ALA A 191 -0.79 12.98 -5.26
N THR A 192 -1.74 12.07 -5.14
CA THR A 192 -2.02 11.35 -3.89
C THR A 192 -0.99 10.24 -3.69
N HIS A 193 -0.30 10.27 -2.55
CA HIS A 193 0.75 9.31 -2.19
C HIS A 193 1.87 9.25 -3.25
N SER A 194 2.21 8.05 -3.72
CA SER A 194 3.22 7.81 -4.75
C SER A 194 2.64 7.65 -6.16
N GLN A 195 1.47 8.22 -6.42
CA GLN A 195 0.86 8.22 -7.74
C GLN A 195 1.52 9.27 -8.65
N ARG A 196 2.85 9.16 -8.77
CA ARG A 196 3.67 9.93 -9.68
C ARG A 196 4.51 8.97 -10.49
N LEU A 197 4.55 9.20 -11.78
CA LEU A 197 5.41 8.48 -12.71
C LEU A 197 6.74 9.23 -12.88
N PRO A 198 7.78 8.59 -13.39
CA PRO A 198 9.07 9.24 -13.66
C PRO A 198 8.96 10.53 -14.47
N ASP A 199 8.07 10.57 -15.47
CA ASP A 199 7.83 11.75 -16.31
C ASP A 199 7.26 12.94 -15.53
N ASP A 200 6.53 12.71 -14.44
CA ASP A 200 5.99 13.75 -13.57
C ASP A 200 7.10 14.49 -12.78
N HIS A 201 8.27 13.91 -12.66
CA HIS A 201 9.43 14.53 -12.01
C HIS A 201 10.16 15.50 -12.93
N ILE A 202 10.01 15.37 -14.24
CA ILE A 202 10.65 16.23 -15.25
C ILE A 202 9.93 17.59 -15.31
N ASN A 203 8.61 17.59 -15.12
CA ASN A 203 7.78 18.78 -15.04
C ASN A 203 7.04 18.81 -13.69
N PRO A 204 7.73 19.10 -12.57
CA PRO A 204 7.05 19.17 -11.29
C PRO A 204 5.99 20.28 -11.38
N PRO A 205 4.76 20.03 -10.89
CA PRO A 205 3.79 21.11 -10.74
C PRO A 205 4.46 22.20 -9.89
N ASN A 206 4.35 23.44 -10.30
CA ASN A 206 4.95 24.60 -9.64
C ASN A 206 4.78 24.48 -8.13
N LEU A 207 5.88 24.42 -7.40
CA LEU A 207 5.88 24.65 -5.96
C LEU A 207 5.43 26.09 -5.80
N ASP A 208 4.15 26.29 -5.53
CA ASP A 208 3.65 27.57 -5.06
C ASP A 208 4.22 27.78 -3.65
N LEU A 209 5.41 28.34 -3.62
CA LEU A 209 5.96 28.94 -2.43
C LEU A 209 5.16 30.23 -2.24
N SER A 210 3.94 30.09 -1.69
CA SER A 210 3.16 31.26 -1.34
C SER A 210 4.01 32.10 -0.40
N ALA A 211 4.13 33.38 -0.73
CA ALA A 211 4.96 34.38 -0.05
C ALA A 211 4.45 34.73 1.37
N ASP A 212 3.63 33.90 1.99
CA ASP A 212 3.03 34.10 3.31
C ASP A 212 3.73 33.25 4.40
N SER A 213 5.05 33.24 4.38
CA SER A 213 5.79 32.91 5.59
C SER A 213 6.06 34.22 6.32
N PRO A 214 5.42 34.50 7.48
CA PRO A 214 5.81 35.62 8.30
C PRO A 214 7.27 35.43 8.74
N GLY A 215 8.09 36.47 8.49
CA GLY A 215 9.48 36.55 8.90
C GLY A 215 9.67 36.55 10.42
#